data_3162174ad86c16dc2b1fd050596e334d
#
_entry.id   3162174ad86c16dc2b1fd050596e334d
#
_cell.length_a   1.000
_cell.length_b   1.000
_cell.length_c   1.000
_cell.angle_alpha   90.00
_cell.angle_beta   90.00
_cell.angle_gamma   90.00
#
_symmetry.space_group_name_H-M   'P 1'
#
loop_
_entity.id
_entity.type
_entity.pdbx_description
1 polymer ?
#
loop_
_entity_poly.entity_id
_entity_poly.type
_entity_poly.pdbx_seq_one_letter_code
_entity_poly.pdbx_strand_id
1 'polypeptide(L)'
;MSAPAISAPAHLRRSVLPPQAELTTDRWARRRVGIAWALLFLNVLAFSPRTWTGAPLIIPIPSVVGKLIAQGSLPAAFLTALSVNRRVLIRPNIFLCLLSLLVIEAFMQILEPQHIGTIYRTFRFAGFVGTIWLLTPWWGRRDLLFVRAHLAVLSVLIGSVLLGIPIKHHSAFGQGRLGGSFWSFPPPQVAHFAAVMTGLVVVLWLGGMMSGRLTSFVVVVSVVTLLLTHTRTALVGMIAGIIVAGLSLFTVRARARRLFATASIVVSVGALTLSGVVTTYLARGENTQQLTNLTGRTNVWSLILAAPRNEFQVLFGFGMSNLSFNGLSVDSNWLGAYLDLGLFGVAVCALLLVFLLLSSALQPPGVHRALALFLVAYCLVSSFTETGLSDPSVYLLDLSVAASLLVPPVMNRSPG
;
A
#
# COMPACT_ATOMS: atom_id res chain seq x y z
N MET A 1 29.52 -64.06 10.94
CA MET A 1 30.19 -62.83 11.48
C MET A 1 29.21 -61.67 11.38
N SER A 2 28.51 -61.39 12.51
CA SER A 2 27.51 -60.34 12.59
C SER A 2 28.21 -59.07 13.12
N ALA A 3 28.09 -57.98 12.40
CA ALA A 3 28.60 -56.66 12.82
C ALA A 3 27.74 -56.09 13.95
N PRO A 4 28.29 -55.46 14.99
CA PRO A 4 27.52 -54.87 16.06
C PRO A 4 26.88 -53.53 15.59
N ALA A 5 25.58 -53.38 15.88
CA ALA A 5 24.83 -52.14 15.70
C ALA A 5 25.34 -51.07 16.68
N ILE A 6 25.94 -50.01 16.15
CA ILE A 6 26.32 -48.84 16.96
C ILE A 6 25.05 -48.06 17.28
N SER A 7 24.55 -48.15 18.51
CA SER A 7 23.48 -47.33 19.06
C SER A 7 23.98 -45.91 19.25
N ALA A 8 23.44 -44.96 18.49
CA ALA A 8 23.68 -43.53 18.68
C ALA A 8 23.20 -43.05 20.06
N PRO A 9 23.96 -42.22 20.77
CA PRO A 9 23.62 -41.77 22.12
C PRO A 9 22.40 -40.86 22.12
N ALA A 10 21.42 -41.19 23.01
CA ALA A 10 20.13 -40.55 23.16
C ALA A 10 20.15 -39.12 23.78
N HIS A 11 21.28 -38.44 23.81
CA HIS A 11 21.45 -37.16 24.51
C HIS A 11 21.27 -35.90 23.62
N LEU A 12 20.87 -36.00 22.36
CA LEU A 12 20.84 -34.88 21.44
C LEU A 12 19.44 -34.40 21.01
N ARG A 13 18.41 -34.69 21.80
CA ARG A 13 17.08 -34.06 21.61
C ARG A 13 16.62 -33.29 22.84
N ARG A 14 17.45 -32.41 23.39
CA ARG A 14 16.90 -31.27 24.10
C ARG A 14 16.44 -30.25 23.07
N SER A 15 15.14 -30.26 22.78
CA SER A 15 14.48 -29.09 22.18
C SER A 15 14.67 -27.93 23.16
N VAL A 16 15.70 -27.12 22.95
CA VAL A 16 15.90 -25.86 23.68
C VAL A 16 14.76 -24.97 23.27
N LEU A 17 13.64 -25.05 24.01
CA LEU A 17 12.61 -24.01 23.94
C LEU A 17 13.29 -22.68 24.28
N PRO A 18 13.11 -21.64 23.48
CA PRO A 18 13.74 -20.35 23.78
C PRO A 18 13.27 -19.91 25.19
N PRO A 19 14.17 -19.36 26.01
CA PRO A 19 13.84 -18.86 27.32
C PRO A 19 12.61 -17.95 27.29
N GLN A 20 11.72 -18.00 28.24
CA GLN A 20 10.50 -17.17 28.29
C GLN A 20 10.81 -15.68 28.13
N ALA A 21 11.96 -15.22 28.57
CA ALA A 21 12.46 -13.85 28.38
C ALA A 21 12.65 -13.47 26.89
N GLU A 22 13.15 -14.37 26.03
CA GLU A 22 13.30 -14.11 24.60
C GLU A 22 11.94 -14.04 23.90
N LEU A 23 10.99 -14.88 24.28
CA LEU A 23 9.62 -14.86 23.77
C LEU A 23 8.88 -13.58 24.13
N THR A 24 9.06 -13.07 25.35
CA THR A 24 8.45 -11.80 25.80
C THR A 24 9.07 -10.60 25.07
N THR A 25 10.40 -10.58 24.95
CA THR A 25 11.13 -9.52 24.23
C THR A 25 10.71 -9.46 22.75
N ASP A 26 10.53 -10.61 22.09
CA ASP A 26 10.07 -10.64 20.69
C ASP A 26 8.61 -10.13 20.55
N ARG A 27 7.72 -10.44 21.51
CA ARG A 27 6.32 -9.92 21.50
C ARG A 27 6.28 -8.39 21.63
N TRP A 28 7.07 -7.81 22.52
CA TRP A 28 7.16 -6.37 22.69
C TRP A 28 7.73 -5.68 21.44
N ALA A 29 8.78 -6.24 20.86
CA ALA A 29 9.38 -5.73 19.65
C ALA A 29 8.39 -5.78 18.47
N ARG A 30 7.64 -6.87 18.29
CA ARG A 30 6.58 -6.99 17.26
C ARG A 30 5.47 -5.94 17.45
N ARG A 31 5.02 -5.69 18.67
CA ARG A 31 4.04 -4.63 18.95
C ARG A 31 4.57 -3.26 18.55
N ARG A 32 5.81 -2.94 18.91
CA ARG A 32 6.44 -1.66 18.54
C ARG A 32 6.59 -1.50 17.02
N VAL A 33 6.98 -2.56 16.31
CA VAL A 33 7.00 -2.56 14.83
C VAL A 33 5.60 -2.28 14.27
N GLY A 34 4.57 -2.94 14.80
CA GLY A 34 3.18 -2.68 14.41
C GLY A 34 2.74 -1.24 14.70
N ILE A 35 3.14 -0.66 15.84
CA ILE A 35 2.88 0.74 16.19
C ILE A 35 3.60 1.69 15.24
N ALA A 36 4.90 1.45 14.94
CA ALA A 36 5.65 2.27 13.98
C ALA A 36 4.99 2.23 12.60
N TRP A 37 4.50 1.06 12.18
CA TRP A 37 3.76 0.88 10.93
C TRP A 37 2.43 1.66 10.92
N ALA A 38 1.66 1.60 11.99
CA ALA A 38 0.42 2.36 12.14
C ALA A 38 0.66 3.88 12.15
N LEU A 39 1.75 4.33 12.77
CA LEU A 39 2.14 5.74 12.76
C LEU A 39 2.60 6.21 11.37
N LEU A 40 3.27 5.34 10.57
CA LEU A 40 3.56 5.65 9.16
C LEU A 40 2.27 5.79 8.35
N PHE A 41 1.27 4.91 8.58
CA PHE A 41 -0.04 5.08 7.97
C PHE A 41 -0.68 6.42 8.36
N LEU A 42 -0.66 6.76 9.64
CA LEU A 42 -1.23 8.01 10.12
C LEU A 42 -0.55 9.24 9.49
N ASN A 43 0.77 9.15 9.23
CA ASN A 43 1.50 10.22 8.55
C ASN A 43 1.06 10.43 7.09
N VAL A 44 0.74 9.35 6.37
CA VAL A 44 0.34 9.45 4.96
C VAL A 44 -1.15 9.80 4.79
N LEU A 45 -1.94 9.76 5.87
CA LEU A 45 -3.33 10.17 5.87
C LEU A 45 -3.43 11.70 6.00
N ALA A 46 -3.80 12.37 4.91
CA ALA A 46 -4.03 13.82 4.94
C ALA A 46 -5.14 14.15 5.94
N PHE A 47 -4.96 15.23 6.69
CA PHE A 47 -5.97 15.74 7.61
C PHE A 47 -6.67 16.96 7.04
N SER A 48 -8.01 16.94 7.08
CA SER A 48 -8.87 18.11 6.87
C SER A 48 -9.90 18.17 8.00
N PRO A 49 -10.24 19.35 8.53
CA PRO A 49 -11.27 19.51 9.57
C PRO A 49 -12.68 19.27 9.03
N ARG A 50 -12.83 19.15 7.73
CA ARG A 50 -14.08 18.83 7.04
C ARG A 50 -13.95 17.53 6.27
N THR A 51 -15.05 16.81 6.10
CA THR A 51 -15.13 15.66 5.21
C THR A 51 -14.85 16.10 3.77
N TRP A 52 -14.65 15.15 2.89
CA TRP A 52 -14.49 15.43 1.46
C TRP A 52 -15.72 16.11 0.82
N THR A 53 -16.90 16.04 1.48
CA THR A 53 -18.13 16.73 1.07
C THR A 53 -18.24 18.17 1.61
N GLY A 54 -17.26 18.61 2.39
CA GLY A 54 -17.30 19.91 3.08
C GLY A 54 -18.07 19.92 4.41
N ALA A 55 -18.74 18.80 4.77
CA ALA A 55 -19.44 18.68 6.05
C ALA A 55 -18.44 18.58 7.22
N PRO A 56 -18.83 18.98 8.45
CA PRO A 56 -17.96 18.80 9.62
C PRO A 56 -17.79 17.32 9.94
N LEU A 57 -16.59 16.95 10.43
CA LEU A 57 -16.31 15.61 10.95
C LEU A 57 -17.25 15.26 12.11
N ILE A 58 -17.44 13.97 12.39
CA ILE A 58 -18.22 13.49 13.54
C ILE A 58 -17.59 14.00 14.84
N ILE A 59 -16.26 13.87 14.97
CA ILE A 59 -15.50 14.47 16.06
C ILE A 59 -14.86 15.73 15.50
N PRO A 60 -15.25 16.93 15.98
CA PRO A 60 -14.67 18.18 15.49
C PRO A 60 -13.24 18.32 16.03
N ILE A 61 -12.26 18.01 15.19
CA ILE A 61 -10.84 18.15 15.49
C ILE A 61 -10.37 19.49 14.92
N PRO A 62 -9.82 20.41 15.72
CA PRO A 62 -9.22 21.64 15.22
C PRO A 62 -8.13 21.35 14.18
N SER A 63 -8.04 22.17 13.13
CA SER A 63 -7.11 21.92 12.01
C SER A 63 -5.66 21.84 12.47
N VAL A 64 -5.26 22.64 13.45
CA VAL A 64 -3.90 22.62 14.03
C VAL A 64 -3.63 21.26 14.70
N VAL A 65 -4.56 20.78 15.53
CA VAL A 65 -4.41 19.51 16.26
C VAL A 65 -4.34 18.35 15.29
N GLY A 66 -5.23 18.29 14.29
CA GLY A 66 -5.21 17.21 13.30
C GLY A 66 -3.95 17.21 12.43
N LYS A 67 -3.45 18.38 12.04
CA LYS A 67 -2.17 18.51 11.33
C LYS A 67 -1.01 18.08 12.22
N LEU A 68 -0.99 18.45 13.50
CA LEU A 68 0.04 18.04 14.45
C LEU A 68 0.03 16.50 14.64
N ILE A 69 -1.15 15.89 14.72
CA ILE A 69 -1.26 14.41 14.79
C ILE A 69 -0.68 13.77 13.52
N ALA A 70 -1.09 14.21 12.34
CA ALA A 70 -0.62 13.64 11.07
C ALA A 70 0.88 13.88 10.85
N GLN A 71 1.39 15.08 11.16
CA GLN A 71 2.81 15.41 10.97
C GLN A 71 3.69 14.83 12.08
N GLY A 72 3.26 14.90 13.33
CA GLY A 72 3.96 14.36 14.50
C GLY A 72 4.03 12.82 14.51
N SER A 73 3.17 12.16 13.76
CA SER A 73 3.22 10.69 13.65
C SER A 73 4.50 10.17 12.98
N LEU A 74 5.12 10.92 12.06
CA LEU A 74 6.36 10.52 11.41
C LEU A 74 7.57 10.51 12.38
N PRO A 75 7.89 11.58 13.11
CA PRO A 75 8.95 11.50 14.12
C PRO A 75 8.63 10.46 15.20
N ALA A 76 7.36 10.28 15.59
CA ALA A 76 6.98 9.22 16.53
C ALA A 76 7.22 7.82 15.95
N ALA A 77 6.92 7.59 14.65
CA ALA A 77 7.23 6.35 13.95
C ALA A 77 8.74 6.10 13.90
N PHE A 78 9.52 7.12 13.56
CA PHE A 78 10.97 7.06 13.49
C PHE A 78 11.59 6.69 14.85
N LEU A 79 11.21 7.38 15.90
CA LEU A 79 11.68 7.09 17.28
C LEU A 79 11.25 5.70 17.75
N THR A 80 10.03 5.27 17.40
CA THR A 80 9.55 3.91 17.72
C THR A 80 10.36 2.87 16.97
N ALA A 81 10.64 3.06 15.66
CA ALA A 81 11.48 2.18 14.88
C ALA A 81 12.91 2.13 15.43
N LEU A 82 13.47 3.28 15.79
CA LEU A 82 14.80 3.37 16.43
C LEU A 82 14.84 2.64 17.78
N SER A 83 13.77 2.73 18.60
CA SER A 83 13.67 2.01 19.88
C SER A 83 13.73 0.50 19.73
N VAL A 84 13.26 -0.03 18.60
CA VAL A 84 13.29 -1.46 18.26
C VAL A 84 14.62 -1.85 17.63
N ASN A 85 15.19 -0.96 16.83
CA ASN A 85 16.46 -1.15 16.13
C ASN A 85 17.57 -0.27 16.72
N ARG A 86 17.87 -0.45 18.01
CA ARG A 86 18.85 0.37 18.74
C ARG A 86 20.27 0.35 18.15
N ARG A 87 20.64 -0.75 17.48
CA ARG A 87 21.97 -0.90 16.84
C ARG A 87 22.00 -0.34 15.43
N VAL A 88 20.90 0.25 14.95
CA VAL A 88 20.75 0.81 13.60
C VAL A 88 21.21 -0.21 12.53
N LEU A 89 20.79 -1.46 12.69
CA LEU A 89 21.06 -2.49 11.70
C LEU A 89 20.18 -2.22 10.47
N ILE A 90 20.80 -2.21 9.31
CA ILE A 90 20.13 -1.98 8.03
C ILE A 90 20.38 -3.20 7.15
N ARG A 91 19.32 -3.71 6.50
CA ARG A 91 19.45 -4.74 5.47
C ARG A 91 19.39 -4.08 4.11
N PRO A 92 20.46 -4.11 3.32
CA PRO A 92 20.46 -3.56 1.97
C PRO A 92 19.34 -4.19 1.15
N ASN A 93 18.57 -3.32 0.47
CA ASN A 93 17.48 -3.74 -0.40
C ASN A 93 17.38 -2.75 -1.57
N ILE A 94 17.34 -3.25 -2.80
CA ILE A 94 17.32 -2.44 -4.03
C ILE A 94 16.10 -1.52 -4.05
N PHE A 95 14.93 -1.99 -3.59
CA PHE A 95 13.73 -1.15 -3.50
C PHE A 95 13.96 0.11 -2.66
N LEU A 96 14.57 -0.04 -1.48
CA LEU A 96 14.88 1.09 -0.61
C LEU A 96 16.04 1.95 -1.14
N CYS A 97 16.99 1.36 -1.88
CA CYS A 97 18.01 2.13 -2.57
C CYS A 97 17.38 3.04 -3.64
N LEU A 98 16.41 2.53 -4.43
CA LEU A 98 15.67 3.32 -5.41
C LEU A 98 14.83 4.42 -4.75
N LEU A 99 14.16 4.14 -3.63
CA LEU A 99 13.46 5.17 -2.87
C LEU A 99 14.42 6.24 -2.31
N SER A 100 15.60 5.82 -1.83
CA SER A 100 16.62 6.75 -1.35
C SER A 100 17.16 7.63 -2.49
N LEU A 101 17.23 7.10 -3.71
CA LEU A 101 17.61 7.86 -4.89
C LEU A 101 16.60 8.97 -5.20
N LEU A 102 15.28 8.69 -5.11
CA LEU A 102 14.24 9.72 -5.23
C LEU A 102 14.34 10.78 -4.12
N VAL A 103 14.71 10.38 -2.89
CA VAL A 103 14.95 11.32 -1.80
C VAL A 103 16.15 12.21 -2.09
N ILE A 104 17.27 11.64 -2.57
CA ILE A 104 18.46 12.40 -2.94
C ILE A 104 18.13 13.41 -4.04
N GLU A 105 17.40 12.98 -5.05
CA GLU A 105 16.95 13.86 -6.11
C GLU A 105 16.09 15.02 -5.58
N ALA A 106 15.11 14.74 -4.71
CA ALA A 106 14.31 15.77 -4.07
C ALA A 106 15.16 16.76 -3.25
N PHE A 107 16.27 16.32 -2.64
CA PHE A 107 17.22 17.21 -1.98
C PHE A 107 18.05 18.06 -2.96
N MET A 108 18.42 17.53 -4.12
CA MET A 108 19.13 18.33 -5.15
C MET A 108 18.32 19.52 -5.61
N GLN A 109 17.00 19.38 -5.64
CA GLN A 109 16.09 20.47 -6.04
C GLN A 109 15.97 21.59 -4.97
N ILE A 110 16.32 21.34 -3.71
CA ILE A 110 16.32 22.40 -2.68
C ILE A 110 17.40 23.47 -2.98
N LEU A 111 18.39 23.18 -3.81
CA LEU A 111 19.39 24.15 -4.23
C LEU A 111 18.84 25.24 -5.16
N GLU A 112 17.71 24.98 -5.81
CA GLU A 112 16.96 25.99 -6.57
C GLU A 112 16.09 26.84 -5.62
N PRO A 113 15.70 28.08 -6.00
CA PRO A 113 14.81 28.91 -5.20
C PRO A 113 13.45 28.23 -4.98
N GLN A 114 13.25 27.65 -3.81
CA GLN A 114 12.09 26.84 -3.50
C GLN A 114 11.19 27.45 -2.42
N HIS A 115 9.91 27.07 -2.46
CA HIS A 115 8.98 27.38 -1.39
C HIS A 115 9.27 26.50 -0.15
N ILE A 116 9.08 27.06 1.05
CA ILE A 116 9.22 26.34 2.35
C ILE A 116 8.46 25.00 2.35
N GLY A 117 7.31 24.95 1.66
CA GLY A 117 6.52 23.73 1.53
C GLY A 117 7.25 22.56 0.83
N THR A 118 8.08 22.85 -0.17
CA THR A 118 8.90 21.84 -0.88
C THR A 118 9.97 21.26 0.05
N ILE A 119 10.67 22.13 0.79
CA ILE A 119 11.69 21.73 1.77
C ILE A 119 11.07 20.80 2.82
N TYR A 120 9.92 21.19 3.40
CA TYR A 120 9.22 20.36 4.38
C TYR A 120 8.86 18.96 3.81
N ARG A 121 8.36 18.89 2.57
CA ARG A 121 7.98 17.60 1.96
C ARG A 121 9.18 16.71 1.68
N THR A 122 10.29 17.28 1.22
CA THR A 122 11.54 16.55 1.03
C THR A 122 12.04 15.93 2.34
N PHE A 123 12.06 16.70 3.43
CA PHE A 123 12.44 16.17 4.76
C PHE A 123 11.43 15.13 5.27
N ARG A 124 10.14 15.32 5.03
CA ARG A 124 9.11 14.32 5.34
C ARG A 124 9.33 13.03 4.58
N PHE A 125 9.65 13.11 3.29
CA PHE A 125 9.95 11.95 2.46
C PHE A 125 11.22 11.22 2.94
N ALA A 126 12.29 11.96 3.24
CA ALA A 126 13.51 11.40 3.82
C ALA A 126 13.25 10.67 5.16
N GLY A 127 12.49 11.30 6.07
CA GLY A 127 12.10 10.69 7.34
C GLY A 127 11.25 9.43 7.17
N PHE A 128 10.32 9.43 6.20
CA PHE A 128 9.50 8.27 5.85
C PHE A 128 10.36 7.11 5.35
N VAL A 129 11.23 7.34 4.36
CA VAL A 129 12.14 6.32 3.82
C VAL A 129 13.12 5.84 4.89
N GLY A 130 13.70 6.76 5.68
CA GLY A 130 14.57 6.43 6.82
C GLY A 130 13.89 5.55 7.86
N THR A 131 12.60 5.80 8.16
CA THR A 131 11.82 4.94 9.07
C THR A 131 11.66 3.53 8.51
N ILE A 132 11.37 3.39 7.21
CA ILE A 132 11.28 2.08 6.57
C ILE A 132 12.63 1.36 6.60
N TRP A 133 13.76 2.07 6.36
CA TRP A 133 15.10 1.51 6.50
C TRP A 133 15.35 0.93 7.90
N LEU A 134 14.94 1.62 8.96
CA LEU A 134 15.06 1.15 10.34
C LEU A 134 14.24 -0.10 10.62
N LEU A 135 13.16 -0.34 9.87
CA LEU A 135 12.29 -1.51 10.00
C LEU A 135 12.78 -2.72 9.19
N THR A 136 13.81 -2.59 8.36
CA THR A 136 14.33 -3.68 7.51
C THR A 136 14.81 -4.94 8.26
N PRO A 137 15.36 -4.88 9.49
CA PRO A 137 15.70 -6.11 10.24
C PRO A 137 14.53 -7.06 10.47
N TRP A 138 13.31 -6.52 10.40
CA TRP A 138 12.06 -7.26 10.60
C TRP A 138 11.46 -7.80 9.28
N TRP A 139 12.09 -7.54 8.13
CA TRP A 139 11.68 -8.04 6.83
C TRP A 139 12.06 -9.52 6.65
N GLY A 140 11.36 -10.23 5.74
CA GLY A 140 11.61 -11.65 5.49
C GLY A 140 11.16 -12.59 6.62
N ARG A 141 10.36 -12.13 7.57
CA ARG A 141 9.83 -12.99 8.65
C ARG A 141 8.73 -13.91 8.13
N ARG A 142 8.81 -15.18 8.52
CA ARG A 142 7.81 -16.21 8.15
C ARG A 142 6.41 -15.94 8.70
N ASP A 143 6.29 -15.13 9.78
CA ASP A 143 5.02 -14.81 10.45
C ASP A 143 4.22 -13.71 9.74
N LEU A 144 4.66 -13.21 8.58
CA LEU A 144 4.00 -12.16 7.80
C LEU A 144 3.69 -10.90 8.64
N LEU A 145 4.63 -10.49 9.51
CA LEU A 145 4.43 -9.40 10.47
C LEU A 145 3.88 -8.13 9.81
N PHE A 146 4.48 -7.69 8.69
CA PHE A 146 4.04 -6.47 8.00
C PHE A 146 2.68 -6.63 7.33
N VAL A 147 2.38 -7.78 6.75
CA VAL A 147 1.04 -8.07 6.20
C VAL A 147 -0.03 -8.01 7.29
N ARG A 148 0.25 -8.61 8.47
CA ARG A 148 -0.67 -8.56 9.61
C ARG A 148 -0.84 -7.16 10.17
N ALA A 149 0.25 -6.41 10.32
CA ALA A 149 0.19 -5.02 10.77
C ALA A 149 -0.60 -4.15 9.77
N HIS A 150 -0.36 -4.35 8.47
CA HIS A 150 -1.06 -3.66 7.40
C HIS A 150 -2.56 -3.95 7.42
N LEU A 151 -2.95 -5.24 7.47
CA LEU A 151 -4.35 -5.67 7.58
C LEU A 151 -5.03 -5.10 8.85
N ALA A 152 -4.32 -5.07 9.98
CA ALA A 152 -4.86 -4.49 11.21
C ALA A 152 -5.18 -3.00 11.06
N VAL A 153 -4.27 -2.22 10.44
CA VAL A 153 -4.50 -0.79 10.18
C VAL A 153 -5.66 -0.62 9.20
N LEU A 154 -5.68 -1.35 8.07
CA LEU A 154 -6.78 -1.29 7.10
C LEU A 154 -8.13 -1.64 7.75
N SER A 155 -8.16 -2.63 8.66
CA SER A 155 -9.38 -2.99 9.40
C SER A 155 -9.90 -1.84 10.25
N VAL A 156 -9.01 -1.13 10.95
CA VAL A 156 -9.37 0.05 11.75
C VAL A 156 -9.88 1.18 10.85
N LEU A 157 -9.22 1.44 9.72
CA LEU A 157 -9.62 2.49 8.79
C LEU A 157 -10.99 2.21 8.17
N ILE A 158 -11.20 1.01 7.62
CA ILE A 158 -12.50 0.59 7.05
C ILE A 158 -13.57 0.58 8.15
N GLY A 159 -13.25 0.05 9.33
CA GLY A 159 -14.15 0.06 10.47
C GLY A 159 -14.59 1.47 10.87
N SER A 160 -13.66 2.45 10.86
CA SER A 160 -13.98 3.85 11.14
C SER A 160 -14.92 4.46 10.09
N VAL A 161 -14.72 4.13 8.80
CA VAL A 161 -15.60 4.59 7.71
C VAL A 161 -17.00 4.01 7.87
N LEU A 162 -17.10 2.70 8.12
CA LEU A 162 -18.38 2.01 8.28
C LEU A 162 -19.15 2.47 9.53
N LEU A 163 -18.47 2.69 10.65
CA LEU A 163 -19.07 3.24 11.87
C LEU A 163 -19.58 4.67 11.66
N GLY A 164 -19.03 5.40 10.73
CA GLY A 164 -19.50 6.74 10.38
C GLY A 164 -20.87 6.75 9.70
N ILE A 165 -21.25 5.68 9.02
CA ILE A 165 -22.52 5.60 8.28
C ILE A 165 -23.76 5.76 9.19
N PRO A 166 -23.96 4.96 10.26
CA PRO A 166 -25.10 5.07 11.12
C PRO A 166 -25.09 6.35 11.98
N ILE A 167 -23.91 6.91 12.28
CA ILE A 167 -23.82 8.08 13.16
C ILE A 167 -24.14 9.38 12.39
N LYS A 168 -23.64 9.52 11.15
CA LYS A 168 -23.80 10.76 10.38
C LYS A 168 -23.79 10.46 8.87
N HIS A 169 -24.89 9.88 8.38
CA HIS A 169 -25.05 9.42 7.00
C HIS A 169 -24.69 10.49 5.96
N HIS A 170 -25.19 11.73 6.10
CA HIS A 170 -24.90 12.82 5.17
C HIS A 170 -23.43 13.26 5.13
N SER A 171 -22.66 12.99 6.19
CA SER A 171 -21.22 13.27 6.20
C SER A 171 -20.39 12.11 5.61
N ALA A 172 -20.92 10.88 5.67
CA ALA A 172 -20.29 9.72 5.12
C ALA A 172 -20.52 9.63 3.60
N PHE A 173 -21.69 10.02 3.11
CA PHE A 173 -22.04 10.00 1.70
C PHE A 173 -22.11 11.40 1.10
N GLY A 174 -21.40 11.61 0.00
CA GLY A 174 -21.50 12.82 -0.81
C GLY A 174 -21.52 12.48 -2.29
N GLN A 175 -22.42 13.11 -3.03
CA GLN A 175 -22.64 12.78 -4.44
C GLN A 175 -22.84 11.27 -4.68
N GLY A 176 -23.50 10.57 -3.76
CA GLY A 176 -23.71 9.12 -3.81
C GLY A 176 -22.46 8.25 -3.52
N ARG A 177 -21.34 8.84 -3.08
CA ARG A 177 -20.08 8.12 -2.86
C ARG A 177 -19.71 8.07 -1.39
N LEU A 178 -19.23 6.93 -0.91
CA LEU A 178 -18.79 6.71 0.46
C LEU A 178 -17.39 7.29 0.69
N GLY A 179 -17.26 8.11 1.74
CA GLY A 179 -16.00 8.65 2.25
C GLY A 179 -15.90 8.54 3.77
N GLY A 180 -14.79 9.02 4.33
CA GLY A 180 -14.57 9.03 5.79
C GLY A 180 -15.27 10.19 6.47
N SER A 181 -15.89 9.94 7.63
CA SER A 181 -16.58 10.94 8.46
C SER A 181 -15.96 11.18 9.83
N PHE A 182 -15.17 10.24 10.36
CA PHE A 182 -14.30 10.44 11.53
C PHE A 182 -12.97 11.11 11.17
N TRP A 183 -12.46 10.78 9.99
CA TRP A 183 -11.31 11.38 9.38
C TRP A 183 -11.64 11.63 7.91
N SER A 184 -11.10 12.71 7.34
CA SER A 184 -11.45 13.13 5.97
C SER A 184 -10.81 12.23 4.90
N PHE A 185 -11.36 11.02 4.73
CA PHE A 185 -10.95 10.15 3.64
C PHE A 185 -11.78 10.42 2.39
N PRO A 186 -11.18 10.82 1.26
CA PRO A 186 -11.89 10.88 -0.01
C PRO A 186 -12.24 9.47 -0.51
N PRO A 187 -13.31 9.31 -1.31
CA PRO A 187 -13.75 8.01 -1.81
C PRO A 187 -12.67 7.15 -2.48
N PRO A 188 -11.72 7.68 -3.29
CA PRO A 188 -10.64 6.88 -3.86
C PRO A 188 -9.74 6.25 -2.79
N GLN A 189 -9.47 6.96 -1.70
CA GLN A 189 -8.63 6.44 -0.62
C GLN A 189 -9.34 5.33 0.18
N VAL A 190 -10.66 5.48 0.44
CA VAL A 190 -11.47 4.41 1.07
C VAL A 190 -11.52 3.18 0.16
N ALA A 191 -11.68 3.40 -1.16
CA ALA A 191 -11.64 2.33 -2.16
C ALA A 191 -10.31 1.58 -2.16
N HIS A 192 -9.19 2.31 -2.07
CA HIS A 192 -7.86 1.73 -1.96
C HIS A 192 -7.75 0.79 -0.75
N PHE A 193 -8.16 1.26 0.44
CA PHE A 193 -8.14 0.44 1.65
C PHE A 193 -8.96 -0.84 1.49
N ALA A 194 -10.16 -0.73 0.93
CA ALA A 194 -11.05 -1.85 0.72
C ALA A 194 -10.52 -2.84 -0.34
N ALA A 195 -9.94 -2.34 -1.43
CA ALA A 195 -9.36 -3.15 -2.49
C ALA A 195 -8.13 -3.94 -2.01
N VAL A 196 -7.19 -3.28 -1.31
CA VAL A 196 -5.99 -3.92 -0.77
C VAL A 196 -6.36 -4.94 0.30
N MET A 197 -7.29 -4.60 1.21
CA MET A 197 -7.82 -5.53 2.22
C MET A 197 -8.39 -6.79 1.58
N THR A 198 -9.28 -6.62 0.59
CA THR A 198 -9.90 -7.73 -0.14
C THR A 198 -8.85 -8.63 -0.77
N GLY A 199 -7.90 -8.06 -1.51
CA GLY A 199 -6.90 -8.85 -2.22
C GLY A 199 -5.96 -9.60 -1.29
N LEU A 200 -5.44 -8.95 -0.24
CA LEU A 200 -4.58 -9.61 0.74
C LEU A 200 -5.31 -10.78 1.43
N VAL A 201 -6.57 -10.59 1.83
CA VAL A 201 -7.37 -11.62 2.51
C VAL A 201 -7.69 -12.78 1.57
N VAL A 202 -8.04 -12.51 0.31
CA VAL A 202 -8.27 -13.53 -0.71
C VAL A 202 -7.00 -14.36 -0.96
N VAL A 203 -5.84 -13.70 -1.12
CA VAL A 203 -4.57 -14.40 -1.35
C VAL A 203 -4.16 -15.24 -0.14
N LEU A 204 -4.34 -14.75 1.09
CA LEU A 204 -4.11 -15.51 2.32
C LEU A 204 -5.02 -16.75 2.41
N TRP A 205 -6.28 -16.62 2.02
CA TRP A 205 -7.21 -17.75 1.97
C TRP A 205 -6.83 -18.77 0.90
N LEU A 206 -6.47 -18.32 -0.31
CA LEU A 206 -5.97 -19.18 -1.38
C LEU A 206 -4.71 -19.94 -0.94
N GLY A 207 -3.85 -19.28 -0.16
CA GLY A 207 -2.67 -19.87 0.46
C GLY A 207 -2.95 -20.85 1.60
N GLY A 208 -4.19 -20.92 2.09
CA GLY A 208 -4.59 -21.77 3.20
C GLY A 208 -4.28 -21.21 4.60
N MET A 209 -3.95 -19.92 4.69
CA MET A 209 -3.58 -19.24 5.93
C MET A 209 -4.75 -18.60 6.66
N MET A 210 -5.93 -18.53 6.03
CA MET A 210 -7.18 -18.01 6.62
C MET A 210 -8.33 -19.00 6.45
N SER A 211 -9.27 -18.98 7.42
CA SER A 211 -10.51 -19.75 7.34
C SER A 211 -11.46 -19.14 6.31
N GLY A 212 -12.24 -19.97 5.62
CA GLY A 212 -13.20 -19.50 4.60
C GLY A 212 -14.25 -18.55 5.19
N ARG A 213 -14.77 -18.83 6.38
CA ARG A 213 -15.80 -18.00 7.03
C ARG A 213 -15.32 -16.57 7.29
N LEU A 214 -14.12 -16.42 7.90
CA LEU A 214 -13.54 -15.10 8.15
C LEU A 214 -13.23 -14.38 6.85
N THR A 215 -12.68 -15.09 5.87
CA THR A 215 -12.41 -14.53 4.53
C THR A 215 -13.67 -14.02 3.89
N SER A 216 -14.75 -14.83 3.84
CA SER A 216 -16.01 -14.41 3.24
C SER A 216 -16.60 -13.17 3.92
N PHE A 217 -16.57 -13.12 5.26
CA PHE A 217 -17.02 -11.94 6.00
C PHE A 217 -16.23 -10.69 5.62
N VAL A 218 -14.90 -10.75 5.69
CA VAL A 218 -14.04 -9.59 5.39
C VAL A 218 -14.17 -9.18 3.93
N VAL A 219 -14.21 -10.12 3.00
CA VAL A 219 -14.36 -9.84 1.56
C VAL A 219 -15.71 -9.17 1.28
N VAL A 220 -16.81 -9.68 1.83
CA VAL A 220 -18.12 -9.06 1.65
C VAL A 220 -18.14 -7.62 2.16
N VAL A 221 -17.67 -7.40 3.39
CA VAL A 221 -17.60 -6.05 3.97
C VAL A 221 -16.72 -5.11 3.13
N SER A 222 -15.55 -5.57 2.72
CA SER A 222 -14.61 -4.73 1.96
C SER A 222 -15.11 -4.48 0.53
N VAL A 223 -15.67 -5.48 -0.16
CA VAL A 223 -16.21 -5.32 -1.52
C VAL A 223 -17.43 -4.39 -1.49
N VAL A 224 -18.34 -4.53 -0.53
CA VAL A 224 -19.47 -3.59 -0.38
C VAL A 224 -18.95 -2.16 -0.15
N THR A 225 -17.95 -2.00 0.74
CA THR A 225 -17.33 -0.69 0.95
C THR A 225 -16.74 -0.14 -0.35
N LEU A 226 -15.99 -0.95 -1.11
CA LEU A 226 -15.40 -0.57 -2.40
C LEU A 226 -16.48 -0.13 -3.40
N LEU A 227 -17.56 -0.90 -3.54
CA LEU A 227 -18.65 -0.58 -4.45
C LEU A 227 -19.35 0.74 -4.08
N LEU A 228 -19.56 1.01 -2.79
CA LEU A 228 -20.15 2.25 -2.31
C LEU A 228 -19.27 3.48 -2.56
N THR A 229 -17.97 3.32 -2.79
CA THR A 229 -17.10 4.44 -3.17
C THR A 229 -17.20 4.84 -4.64
N HIS A 230 -17.77 3.99 -5.49
CA HIS A 230 -17.81 4.14 -6.94
C HIS A 230 -16.44 4.44 -7.58
N THR A 231 -15.35 3.83 -7.10
CA THR A 231 -13.98 4.05 -7.61
C THR A 231 -13.57 2.93 -8.54
N ARG A 232 -13.59 3.21 -9.85
CA ARG A 232 -13.32 2.21 -10.92
C ARG A 232 -11.89 1.68 -10.87
N THR A 233 -10.90 2.57 -10.71
CA THR A 233 -9.48 2.18 -10.70
C THR A 233 -9.15 1.19 -9.61
N ALA A 234 -9.64 1.42 -8.38
CA ALA A 234 -9.41 0.49 -7.27
C ALA A 234 -10.03 -0.88 -7.53
N LEU A 235 -11.23 -0.92 -8.16
CA LEU A 235 -11.89 -2.17 -8.55
C LEU A 235 -11.07 -2.92 -9.62
N VAL A 236 -10.64 -2.23 -10.69
CA VAL A 236 -9.83 -2.83 -11.76
C VAL A 236 -8.47 -3.30 -11.22
N GLY A 237 -7.81 -2.48 -10.41
CA GLY A 237 -6.54 -2.83 -9.77
C GLY A 237 -6.66 -4.05 -8.86
N MET A 238 -7.73 -4.13 -8.05
CA MET A 238 -8.01 -5.28 -7.19
C MET A 238 -8.20 -6.56 -8.01
N ILE A 239 -9.02 -6.51 -9.06
CA ILE A 239 -9.28 -7.66 -9.93
C ILE A 239 -8.00 -8.10 -10.63
N ALA A 240 -7.26 -7.18 -11.24
CA ALA A 240 -5.99 -7.47 -11.90
C ALA A 240 -4.96 -8.09 -10.93
N GLY A 241 -4.81 -7.50 -9.74
CA GLY A 241 -3.94 -8.03 -8.69
C GLY A 241 -4.33 -9.44 -8.23
N ILE A 242 -5.62 -9.70 -8.01
CA ILE A 242 -6.12 -11.04 -7.61
C ILE A 242 -5.88 -12.06 -8.74
N ILE A 243 -6.07 -11.68 -10.00
CA ILE A 243 -5.81 -12.56 -11.15
C ILE A 243 -4.32 -12.92 -11.18
N VAL A 244 -3.41 -11.95 -11.13
CA VAL A 244 -1.97 -12.19 -11.17
C VAL A 244 -1.51 -13.04 -10.00
N ALA A 245 -1.96 -12.73 -8.78
CA ALA A 245 -1.64 -13.52 -7.58
C ALA A 245 -2.22 -14.94 -7.63
N GLY A 246 -3.45 -15.06 -8.09
CA GLY A 246 -4.13 -16.35 -8.21
C GLY A 246 -3.49 -17.25 -9.27
N LEU A 247 -3.10 -16.70 -10.43
CA LEU A 247 -2.34 -17.43 -11.45
C LEU A 247 -1.00 -17.92 -10.89
N SER A 248 -0.34 -17.10 -10.06
CA SER A 248 0.89 -17.51 -9.36
C SER A 248 0.70 -18.73 -8.43
N LEU A 249 -0.52 -18.90 -7.86
CA LEU A 249 -0.87 -20.03 -6.99
C LEU A 249 -1.55 -21.19 -7.74
N PHE A 250 -1.93 -21.01 -9.00
CA PHE A 250 -2.74 -21.96 -9.75
C PHE A 250 -2.09 -23.36 -9.82
N THR A 251 -0.79 -23.42 -10.03
CA THR A 251 -0.05 -24.68 -10.15
C THR A 251 0.09 -25.41 -8.82
N VAL A 252 0.19 -24.67 -7.69
CA VAL A 252 0.52 -25.25 -6.37
C VAL A 252 -0.67 -25.38 -5.41
N ARG A 253 -1.81 -24.73 -5.70
CA ARG A 253 -2.97 -24.69 -4.79
C ARG A 253 -4.29 -25.07 -5.47
N ALA A 254 -4.90 -26.16 -5.01
CA ALA A 254 -6.22 -26.60 -5.51
C ALA A 254 -7.32 -25.54 -5.31
N ARG A 255 -7.26 -24.75 -4.24
CA ARG A 255 -8.21 -23.65 -4.00
C ARG A 255 -8.14 -22.59 -5.10
N ALA A 256 -6.93 -22.24 -5.57
CA ALA A 256 -6.78 -21.30 -6.69
C ALA A 256 -7.42 -21.86 -7.96
N ARG A 257 -7.16 -23.12 -8.30
CA ARG A 257 -7.79 -23.77 -9.47
C ARG A 257 -9.31 -23.78 -9.41
N ARG A 258 -9.88 -24.10 -8.24
CA ARG A 258 -11.34 -24.09 -8.05
C ARG A 258 -11.91 -22.67 -8.18
N LEU A 259 -11.25 -21.67 -7.55
CA LEU A 259 -11.68 -20.28 -7.67
C LEU A 259 -11.71 -19.81 -9.12
N PHE A 260 -10.65 -20.07 -9.89
CA PHE A 260 -10.61 -19.70 -11.31
C PHE A 260 -11.70 -20.39 -12.14
N ALA A 261 -11.94 -21.68 -11.91
CA ALA A 261 -12.98 -22.41 -12.60
C ALA A 261 -14.38 -21.84 -12.28
N THR A 262 -14.69 -21.61 -10.99
CA THR A 262 -15.96 -21.03 -10.58
C THR A 262 -16.11 -19.57 -11.03
N ALA A 263 -15.06 -18.76 -10.89
CA ALA A 263 -15.06 -17.37 -11.33
C ALA A 263 -15.27 -17.26 -12.85
N SER A 264 -14.66 -18.12 -13.65
CA SER A 264 -14.85 -18.16 -15.11
C SER A 264 -16.32 -18.39 -15.46
N ILE A 265 -16.97 -19.35 -14.80
CA ILE A 265 -18.41 -19.64 -15.02
C ILE A 265 -19.25 -18.41 -14.60
N VAL A 266 -19.03 -17.87 -13.40
CA VAL A 266 -19.77 -16.73 -12.87
C VAL A 266 -19.61 -15.48 -13.75
N VAL A 267 -18.38 -15.20 -14.20
CA VAL A 267 -18.10 -14.07 -15.10
C VAL A 267 -18.77 -14.26 -16.45
N SER A 268 -18.72 -15.47 -17.03
CA SER A 268 -19.37 -15.76 -18.31
C SER A 268 -20.91 -15.59 -18.22
N VAL A 269 -21.54 -16.15 -17.20
CA VAL A 269 -22.96 -15.99 -16.96
C VAL A 269 -23.32 -14.53 -16.65
N GLY A 270 -22.54 -13.87 -15.78
CA GLY A 270 -22.73 -12.46 -15.43
C GLY A 270 -22.59 -11.51 -16.61
N ALA A 271 -21.62 -11.77 -17.51
CA ALA A 271 -21.45 -10.97 -18.73
C ALA A 271 -22.66 -11.07 -19.66
N LEU A 272 -23.29 -12.25 -19.73
CA LEU A 272 -24.49 -12.44 -20.54
C LEU A 272 -25.74 -11.81 -19.93
N THR A 273 -25.87 -11.84 -18.59
CA THR A 273 -27.12 -11.45 -17.91
C THR A 273 -27.10 -10.03 -17.33
N LEU A 274 -25.92 -9.52 -16.90
CA LEU A 274 -25.78 -8.27 -16.15
C LEU A 274 -25.01 -7.18 -16.89
N SER A 275 -24.73 -7.36 -18.19
CA SER A 275 -23.95 -6.38 -18.98
C SER A 275 -24.50 -4.95 -18.87
N GLY A 276 -25.82 -4.77 -18.95
CA GLY A 276 -26.47 -3.46 -18.80
C GLY A 276 -26.28 -2.83 -17.42
N VAL A 277 -26.34 -3.63 -16.35
CA VAL A 277 -26.12 -3.14 -14.97
C VAL A 277 -24.67 -2.74 -14.76
N VAL A 278 -23.75 -3.55 -15.26
CA VAL A 278 -22.30 -3.28 -15.17
C VAL A 278 -21.93 -2.01 -15.94
N THR A 279 -22.46 -1.85 -17.16
CA THR A 279 -22.19 -0.64 -17.97
C THR A 279 -22.77 0.61 -17.30
N THR A 280 -24.01 0.56 -16.77
CA THR A 280 -24.63 1.67 -16.03
C THR A 280 -23.83 2.03 -14.77
N TYR A 281 -23.39 1.04 -14.00
CA TYR A 281 -22.55 1.25 -12.83
C TYR A 281 -21.19 1.89 -13.19
N LEU A 282 -20.56 1.39 -14.26
CA LEU A 282 -19.29 1.93 -14.74
C LEU A 282 -19.46 3.31 -15.36
N ALA A 283 -20.57 3.61 -16.03
CA ALA A 283 -20.84 4.93 -16.63
C ALA A 283 -21.11 6.00 -15.57
N ARG A 284 -21.63 5.68 -14.38
CA ARG A 284 -21.97 6.65 -13.31
C ARG A 284 -22.89 7.81 -13.74
N GLY A 285 -23.63 7.67 -14.83
CA GLY A 285 -24.35 8.78 -15.44
C GLY A 285 -23.48 9.81 -16.17
N GLU A 286 -22.18 9.52 -16.36
CA GLU A 286 -21.24 10.36 -17.14
C GLU A 286 -21.50 10.18 -18.63
N ASN A 287 -21.37 11.28 -19.39
CA ASN A 287 -21.46 11.27 -20.85
C ASN A 287 -20.22 10.59 -21.46
N THR A 288 -20.36 10.11 -22.71
CA THR A 288 -19.26 9.48 -23.45
C THR A 288 -18.00 10.37 -23.52
N GLN A 289 -18.17 11.69 -23.65
CA GLN A 289 -17.05 12.65 -23.61
C GLN A 289 -16.37 12.73 -22.24
N GLN A 290 -17.09 12.62 -21.13
CA GLN A 290 -16.50 12.58 -19.79
C GLN A 290 -15.74 11.27 -19.55
N LEU A 291 -16.24 10.16 -20.10
CA LEU A 291 -15.55 8.88 -20.06
C LEU A 291 -14.23 8.90 -20.85
N THR A 292 -14.23 9.48 -22.06
CA THR A 292 -13.02 9.60 -22.90
C THR A 292 -12.00 10.56 -22.31
N ASN A 293 -12.43 11.63 -21.65
CA ASN A 293 -11.56 12.62 -21.00
C ASN A 293 -11.15 12.22 -19.57
N LEU A 294 -11.38 10.96 -19.17
CA LEU A 294 -11.07 10.46 -17.80
C LEU A 294 -11.56 11.43 -16.71
N THR A 295 -12.78 11.95 -16.87
CA THR A 295 -13.39 12.92 -15.93
C THR A 295 -12.59 14.24 -15.83
N GLY A 296 -12.04 14.72 -16.96
CA GLY A 296 -11.27 15.98 -17.05
C GLY A 296 -9.76 15.88 -16.71
N ARG A 297 -9.27 14.69 -16.35
CA ARG A 297 -7.85 14.47 -16.04
C ARG A 297 -6.94 14.76 -17.23
N THR A 298 -7.35 14.40 -18.43
CA THR A 298 -6.57 14.65 -19.65
C THR A 298 -6.29 16.13 -19.90
N ASN A 299 -7.19 17.04 -19.46
CA ASN A 299 -6.96 18.48 -19.57
C ASN A 299 -5.81 18.94 -18.64
N VAL A 300 -5.75 18.42 -17.41
CA VAL A 300 -4.65 18.71 -16.48
C VAL A 300 -3.34 18.13 -17.02
N TRP A 301 -3.39 16.93 -17.60
CA TRP A 301 -2.22 16.26 -18.18
C TRP A 301 -1.64 17.05 -19.35
N SER A 302 -2.49 17.55 -20.26
CA SER A 302 -2.04 18.36 -21.39
C SER A 302 -1.42 19.69 -20.92
N LEU A 303 -1.97 20.33 -19.88
CA LEU A 303 -1.40 21.55 -19.29
C LEU A 303 -0.01 21.31 -18.68
N ILE A 304 0.17 20.20 -17.98
CA ILE A 304 1.48 19.83 -17.40
C ILE A 304 2.52 19.58 -18.48
N LEU A 305 2.14 18.87 -19.56
CA LEU A 305 3.06 18.56 -20.66
C LEU A 305 3.39 19.78 -21.52
N ALA A 306 2.45 20.72 -21.65
CA ALA A 306 2.65 21.98 -22.39
C ALA A 306 3.35 23.08 -21.58
N ALA A 307 3.54 22.90 -20.27
CA ALA A 307 4.17 23.89 -19.43
C ALA A 307 5.63 24.13 -19.85
N PRO A 308 6.06 25.42 -20.03
CA PRO A 308 7.44 25.73 -20.39
C PRO A 308 8.40 25.29 -19.28
N ARG A 309 9.47 24.58 -19.65
CA ARG A 309 10.48 24.05 -18.74
C ARG A 309 11.88 24.26 -19.31
N ASN A 310 12.82 24.57 -18.44
CA ASN A 310 14.23 24.52 -18.80
C ASN A 310 14.74 23.05 -18.78
N GLU A 311 15.91 22.79 -19.33
CA GLU A 311 16.49 21.43 -19.42
C GLU A 311 16.61 20.75 -18.04
N PHE A 312 17.00 21.52 -17.02
CA PHE A 312 17.12 21.01 -15.64
C PHE A 312 15.74 20.58 -15.12
N GLN A 313 14.70 21.37 -15.33
CA GLN A 313 13.33 21.05 -14.91
C GLN A 313 12.71 19.88 -15.69
N VAL A 314 13.11 19.67 -16.95
CA VAL A 314 12.72 18.48 -17.71
C VAL A 314 13.33 17.23 -17.10
N LEU A 315 14.61 17.29 -16.71
CA LEU A 315 15.32 16.15 -16.14
C LEU A 315 14.95 15.90 -14.68
N PHE A 316 14.85 16.92 -13.86
CA PHE A 316 14.73 16.82 -12.39
C PHE A 316 13.42 17.42 -11.83
N GLY A 317 12.53 17.98 -12.65
CA GLY A 317 11.24 18.50 -12.20
C GLY A 317 11.28 19.88 -11.57
N PHE A 318 10.13 20.27 -10.96
CA PHE A 318 9.97 21.56 -10.27
C PHE A 318 10.18 21.49 -8.77
N GLY A 319 10.51 20.33 -8.22
CA GLY A 319 10.56 20.08 -6.79
C GLY A 319 9.24 19.57 -6.22
N MET A 320 9.28 18.97 -5.03
CA MET A 320 8.13 18.33 -4.41
C MET A 320 6.97 19.31 -4.20
N SER A 321 5.94 19.17 -5.02
CA SER A 321 4.72 19.98 -4.97
C SER A 321 3.63 19.33 -4.08
N ASN A 322 2.43 19.91 -4.05
CA ASN A 322 1.26 19.32 -3.40
C ASN A 322 0.47 18.40 -4.36
N LEU A 323 1.14 17.84 -5.38
CA LEU A 323 0.48 17.09 -6.44
C LEU A 323 -0.68 17.89 -7.06
N SER A 324 -0.47 19.20 -7.18
CA SER A 324 -1.40 20.13 -7.81
C SER A 324 -0.66 21.03 -8.79
N PHE A 325 -1.27 21.26 -9.95
CA PHE A 325 -0.79 22.16 -10.97
C PHE A 325 -1.85 23.22 -11.24
N ASN A 326 -1.51 24.50 -11.05
CA ASN A 326 -2.45 25.64 -11.14
C ASN A 326 -3.74 25.45 -10.31
N GLY A 327 -3.62 24.84 -9.12
CA GLY A 327 -4.77 24.55 -8.23
C GLY A 327 -5.60 23.33 -8.60
N LEU A 328 -5.24 22.62 -9.68
CA LEU A 328 -5.89 21.38 -10.11
C LEU A 328 -5.10 20.16 -9.62
N SER A 329 -5.80 19.14 -9.15
CA SER A 329 -5.18 17.89 -8.69
C SER A 329 -4.54 17.12 -9.85
N VAL A 330 -3.33 16.61 -9.64
CA VAL A 330 -2.62 15.75 -10.58
C VAL A 330 -2.93 14.30 -10.22
N ASP A 331 -3.92 13.72 -10.87
CA ASP A 331 -4.37 12.34 -10.61
C ASP A 331 -3.68 11.37 -11.57
N SER A 332 -2.37 11.30 -11.52
CA SER A 332 -1.53 10.30 -12.19
C SER A 332 -0.16 10.29 -11.53
N ASN A 333 0.31 9.12 -11.14
CA ASN A 333 1.65 9.01 -10.54
C ASN A 333 2.76 9.40 -11.52
N TRP A 334 2.61 9.03 -12.78
CA TRP A 334 3.61 9.30 -13.82
C TRP A 334 3.79 10.80 -14.08
N LEU A 335 2.67 11.52 -14.15
CA LEU A 335 2.70 12.97 -14.33
C LEU A 335 3.03 13.71 -13.03
N GLY A 336 2.62 13.19 -11.88
CA GLY A 336 3.05 13.71 -10.58
C GLY A 336 4.57 13.58 -10.41
N ALA A 337 5.14 12.40 -10.71
CA ALA A 337 6.59 12.20 -10.68
C ALA A 337 7.31 13.08 -11.72
N TYR A 338 6.76 13.23 -12.93
CA TYR A 338 7.33 14.12 -13.94
C TYR A 338 7.27 15.59 -13.53
N LEU A 339 6.18 16.01 -12.87
CA LEU A 339 6.04 17.38 -12.36
C LEU A 339 7.06 17.66 -11.26
N ASP A 340 7.12 16.77 -10.26
CA ASP A 340 7.92 16.97 -9.07
C ASP A 340 9.41 16.64 -9.26
N LEU A 341 9.71 15.54 -9.96
CA LEU A 341 11.04 14.93 -10.05
C LEU A 341 11.53 14.73 -11.52
N GLY A 342 10.85 15.26 -12.49
CA GLY A 342 11.24 15.21 -13.91
C GLY A 342 11.31 13.78 -14.49
N LEU A 343 12.02 13.65 -15.62
CA LEU A 343 12.21 12.37 -16.30
C LEU A 343 13.00 11.37 -15.44
N PHE A 344 13.93 11.85 -14.62
CA PHE A 344 14.71 11.01 -13.73
C PHE A 344 13.81 10.35 -12.68
N GLY A 345 12.94 11.10 -12.01
CA GLY A 345 11.97 10.56 -11.06
C GLY A 345 11.02 9.55 -11.69
N VAL A 346 10.53 9.82 -12.92
CA VAL A 346 9.71 8.86 -13.68
C VAL A 346 10.49 7.56 -13.94
N ALA A 347 11.74 7.65 -14.38
CA ALA A 347 12.58 6.48 -14.64
C ALA A 347 12.82 5.65 -13.38
N VAL A 348 13.11 6.30 -12.24
CA VAL A 348 13.30 5.60 -10.96
C VAL A 348 12.00 4.95 -10.48
N CYS A 349 10.84 5.60 -10.59
CA CYS A 349 9.53 5.00 -10.28
C CYS A 349 9.25 3.77 -11.16
N ALA A 350 9.56 3.85 -12.46
CA ALA A 350 9.40 2.72 -13.38
C ALA A 350 10.33 1.56 -13.00
N LEU A 351 11.61 1.84 -12.74
CA LEU A 351 12.58 0.85 -12.29
C LEU A 351 12.16 0.19 -10.98
N LEU A 352 11.60 0.94 -10.04
CA LEU A 352 11.09 0.43 -8.76
C LEU A 352 9.96 -0.59 -8.98
N LEU A 353 8.96 -0.26 -9.81
CA LEU A 353 7.86 -1.18 -10.10
C LEU A 353 8.32 -2.40 -10.89
N VAL A 354 9.18 -2.21 -11.90
CA VAL A 354 9.75 -3.31 -12.70
C VAL A 354 10.60 -4.23 -11.81
N PHE A 355 11.45 -3.67 -10.95
CA PHE A 355 12.26 -4.45 -10.01
C PHE A 355 11.38 -5.29 -9.09
N LEU A 356 10.35 -4.70 -8.47
CA LEU A 356 9.46 -5.45 -7.58
C LEU A 356 8.67 -6.52 -8.33
N LEU A 357 8.19 -6.23 -9.55
CA LEU A 357 7.46 -7.18 -10.37
C LEU A 357 8.33 -8.38 -10.74
N LEU A 358 9.53 -8.12 -11.27
CA LEU A 358 10.49 -9.18 -11.64
C LEU A 358 10.93 -9.98 -10.42
N SER A 359 11.31 -9.30 -9.33
CA SER A 359 11.71 -9.97 -8.08
C SER A 359 10.59 -10.84 -7.52
N SER A 360 9.33 -10.37 -7.58
CA SER A 360 8.17 -11.17 -7.17
C SER A 360 7.96 -12.37 -8.10
N ALA A 361 8.06 -12.17 -9.42
CA ALA A 361 7.86 -13.23 -10.40
C ALA A 361 8.92 -14.34 -10.34
N LEU A 362 10.14 -14.00 -9.96
CA LEU A 362 11.27 -14.95 -9.84
C LEU A 362 11.28 -15.72 -8.51
N GLN A 363 10.48 -15.31 -7.51
CA GLN A 363 10.36 -16.07 -6.26
C GLN A 363 9.72 -17.45 -6.49
N PRO A 364 10.07 -18.45 -5.68
CA PRO A 364 9.39 -19.74 -5.71
C PRO A 364 7.88 -19.61 -5.53
N PRO A 365 7.06 -20.42 -6.21
CA PRO A 365 5.61 -20.36 -6.08
C PRO A 365 5.15 -20.56 -4.64
N GLY A 366 4.41 -19.58 -4.09
CA GLY A 366 3.96 -19.61 -2.70
C GLY A 366 3.21 -18.35 -2.30
N VAL A 367 2.77 -18.30 -1.04
CA VAL A 367 1.94 -17.20 -0.53
C VAL A 367 2.70 -15.87 -0.54
N HIS A 368 3.99 -15.86 -0.19
CA HIS A 368 4.81 -14.64 -0.21
C HIS A 368 4.87 -14.02 -1.62
N ARG A 369 5.17 -14.85 -2.63
CA ARG A 369 5.15 -14.45 -4.04
C ARG A 369 3.79 -13.90 -4.45
N ALA A 370 2.71 -14.60 -4.12
CA ALA A 370 1.36 -14.19 -4.51
C ALA A 370 0.92 -12.88 -3.85
N LEU A 371 1.21 -12.67 -2.55
CA LEU A 371 0.94 -11.42 -1.85
C LEU A 371 1.74 -10.26 -2.46
N ALA A 372 3.04 -10.46 -2.75
CA ALA A 372 3.87 -9.45 -3.38
C ALA A 372 3.36 -9.10 -4.78
N LEU A 373 3.06 -10.10 -5.61
CA LEU A 373 2.50 -9.91 -6.96
C LEU A 373 1.15 -9.18 -6.93
N PHE A 374 0.28 -9.50 -5.96
CA PHE A 374 -0.99 -8.79 -5.77
C PHE A 374 -0.74 -7.30 -5.55
N LEU A 375 0.09 -6.94 -4.56
CA LEU A 375 0.36 -5.56 -4.20
C LEU A 375 1.03 -4.78 -5.33
N VAL A 376 2.03 -5.37 -5.99
CA VAL A 376 2.73 -4.72 -7.11
C VAL A 376 1.81 -4.52 -8.30
N ALA A 377 1.02 -5.53 -8.69
CA ALA A 377 0.08 -5.41 -9.80
C ALA A 377 -1.04 -4.40 -9.50
N TYR A 378 -1.55 -4.38 -8.26
CA TYR A 378 -2.52 -3.37 -7.81
C TYR A 378 -1.94 -1.95 -7.91
N CYS A 379 -0.75 -1.72 -7.36
CA CYS A 379 -0.09 -0.42 -7.42
C CYS A 379 0.24 0.00 -8.85
N LEU A 380 0.67 -0.93 -9.71
CA LEU A 380 0.94 -0.66 -11.11
C LEU A 380 -0.31 -0.18 -11.86
N VAL A 381 -1.46 -0.85 -11.69
CA VAL A 381 -2.72 -0.42 -12.31
C VAL A 381 -3.17 0.92 -11.75
N SER A 382 -3.09 1.10 -10.43
CA SER A 382 -3.52 2.34 -9.78
C SER A 382 -2.63 3.54 -10.13
N SER A 383 -1.36 3.35 -10.46
CA SER A 383 -0.40 4.40 -10.77
C SER A 383 -0.78 5.27 -11.98
N PHE A 384 -1.65 4.77 -12.86
CA PHE A 384 -2.11 5.54 -14.02
C PHE A 384 -3.11 6.64 -13.68
N THR A 385 -3.87 6.47 -12.59
CA THR A 385 -4.97 7.38 -12.22
C THR A 385 -4.93 7.84 -10.78
N GLU A 386 -3.91 7.47 -10.03
CA GLU A 386 -3.67 7.87 -8.65
C GLU A 386 -2.20 8.26 -8.50
N THR A 387 -1.89 9.07 -7.48
CA THR A 387 -0.52 9.51 -7.16
C THR A 387 0.01 8.80 -5.92
N GLY A 388 1.33 8.80 -5.71
CA GLY A 388 1.92 8.35 -4.46
C GLY A 388 3.12 7.41 -4.57
N LEU A 389 3.76 7.24 -5.74
CA LEU A 389 5.01 6.48 -5.83
C LEU A 389 6.26 7.34 -5.58
N SER A 390 6.13 8.66 -5.69
CA SER A 390 7.23 9.62 -5.54
C SER A 390 7.14 10.44 -4.25
N ASP A 391 6.16 10.16 -3.37
CA ASP A 391 5.96 10.86 -2.09
C ASP A 391 5.47 9.88 -0.99
N PRO A 392 5.52 10.25 0.31
CA PRO A 392 4.98 9.44 1.38
C PRO A 392 3.50 9.15 1.18
N SER A 393 3.15 7.90 0.92
CA SER A 393 1.80 7.48 0.54
C SER A 393 1.46 6.07 1.02
N VAL A 394 0.18 5.72 0.94
CA VAL A 394 -0.29 4.36 1.22
C VAL A 394 0.25 3.38 0.17
N TYR A 395 0.40 3.82 -1.10
CA TYR A 395 0.98 3.00 -2.17
C TYR A 395 2.43 2.60 -1.87
N LEU A 396 3.26 3.52 -1.33
CA LEU A 396 4.62 3.17 -0.91
C LEU A 396 4.63 2.22 0.28
N LEU A 397 3.64 2.30 1.18
CA LEU A 397 3.49 1.31 2.26
C LEU A 397 3.12 -0.06 1.71
N ASP A 398 2.21 -0.15 0.74
CA ASP A 398 1.87 -1.40 0.04
C ASP A 398 3.10 -2.03 -0.62
N LEU A 399 3.86 -1.23 -1.38
CA LEU A 399 5.08 -1.69 -2.04
C LEU A 399 6.18 -2.06 -1.03
N SER A 400 6.22 -1.40 0.14
CA SER A 400 7.13 -1.76 1.23
C SER A 400 6.75 -3.12 1.85
N VAL A 401 5.44 -3.42 1.98
CA VAL A 401 4.97 -4.76 2.35
C VAL A 401 5.39 -5.77 1.31
N ALA A 402 5.17 -5.49 0.01
CA ALA A 402 5.61 -6.37 -1.07
C ALA A 402 7.12 -6.63 -1.01
N ALA A 403 7.94 -5.58 -0.89
CA ALA A 403 9.39 -5.69 -0.76
C ALA A 403 9.81 -6.51 0.47
N SER A 404 9.10 -6.36 1.60
CA SER A 404 9.39 -7.13 2.82
C SER A 404 9.18 -8.64 2.66
N LEU A 405 8.27 -9.04 1.76
CA LEU A 405 7.98 -10.45 1.46
C LEU A 405 9.03 -11.09 0.54
N LEU A 406 9.80 -10.27 -0.18
CA LEU A 406 10.81 -10.72 -1.13
C LEU A 406 12.19 -10.94 -0.48
N VAL A 407 12.39 -10.44 0.73
CA VAL A 407 13.63 -10.65 1.47
C VAL A 407 13.68 -12.09 1.97
N PRO A 408 14.80 -12.82 1.73
CA PRO A 408 14.95 -14.19 2.22
C PRO A 408 14.86 -14.24 3.75
N PRO A 409 14.24 -15.30 4.30
CA PRO A 409 14.15 -15.47 5.74
C PRO A 409 15.55 -15.55 6.35
N VAL A 410 15.73 -14.87 7.49
CA VAL A 410 16.98 -14.98 8.26
C VAL A 410 17.11 -16.43 8.71
N MET A 411 18.07 -17.14 8.15
CA MET A 411 18.54 -18.38 8.77
C MET A 411 19.28 -17.97 10.05
N ASN A 412 18.71 -18.30 11.23
CA ASN A 412 19.47 -18.25 12.46
C ASN A 412 20.68 -19.18 12.24
N ARG A 413 21.86 -18.61 11.96
CA ARG A 413 23.09 -19.34 12.17
C ARG A 413 23.09 -19.64 13.67
N SER A 414 22.84 -20.88 14.07
CA SER A 414 23.22 -21.35 15.39
C SER A 414 24.67 -20.96 15.59
N PRO A 415 25.04 -20.27 16.68
CA PRO A 415 26.43 -20.10 17.01
C PRO A 415 27.03 -21.50 17.12
N GLY A 416 27.97 -21.82 16.21
CA GLY A 416 28.79 -23.01 16.27
C GLY A 416 29.71 -23.00 17.47
#